data_4a82a41dd49170ffe817fe3d8660f25b
#
_entry.id   4a82a41dd49170ffe817fe3d8660f25b
#
_cell.length_a   1.000
_cell.length_b   1.000
_cell.length_c   1.000
_cell.angle_alpha   90.00
_cell.angle_beta   90.00
_cell.angle_gamma   90.00
#
_symmetry.space_group_name_H-M   'P 1'
#
loop_
_entity.id
_entity.type
_entity.pdbx_description
1 polymer ?
#
loop_
_entity_poly.entity_id
_entity_poly.type
_entity_poly.pdbx_seq_one_letter_code
_entity_poly.pdbx_strand_id
1 'polypeptide(L)'
;MIRVLLVEDDAMIREMTRIFLESQKRFEVVCAASGEEALAHAKDPFDVILLDILLPDTNGMQLCQTLRSGHHCPIIFTSCLDDVDT
;
A
#
# COMPACT_ATOMS: atom_id res chain seq x y z
N MET A 1 -16.17 -8.06 0.72
CA MET A 1 -14.91 -7.94 -0.01
C MET A 1 -13.83 -7.34 0.86
N ILE A 2 -12.62 -7.80 0.70
CA ILE A 2 -11.49 -7.29 1.46
C ILE A 2 -10.97 -6.04 0.76
N ARG A 3 -10.97 -4.92 1.47
CA ARG A 3 -10.47 -3.66 0.92
C ARG A 3 -9.00 -3.50 1.23
N VAL A 4 -8.23 -3.26 0.17
CA VAL A 4 -6.77 -3.15 0.24
C VAL A 4 -6.36 -1.76 -0.23
N LEU A 5 -5.56 -1.09 0.57
CA LEU A 5 -4.87 0.12 0.11
C LEU A 5 -3.47 -0.29 -0.34
N LEU A 6 -3.18 -0.09 -1.60
CA LEU A 6 -1.88 -0.44 -2.18
C LEU A 6 -1.10 0.83 -2.46
N VAL A 7 -0.02 1.01 -1.72
CA VAL A 7 0.83 2.19 -1.85
C VAL A 7 2.13 1.78 -2.53
N GLU A 8 2.27 2.14 -3.78
CA GLU A 8 3.40 1.74 -4.62
C GLU A 8 3.65 2.81 -5.67
N ASP A 9 4.85 3.35 -5.73
CA ASP A 9 5.15 4.43 -6.67
C ASP A 9 5.47 3.93 -8.08
N ASP A 10 5.91 2.68 -8.22
CA ASP A 10 6.19 2.13 -9.54
C ASP A 10 4.86 1.75 -10.20
N ALA A 11 4.55 2.43 -11.31
CA ALA A 11 3.25 2.25 -11.97
C ALA A 11 3.06 0.81 -12.47
N MET A 12 4.12 0.19 -12.97
CA MET A 12 4.01 -1.16 -13.49
C MET A 12 3.75 -2.16 -12.36
N ILE A 13 4.51 -2.07 -11.28
CA ILE A 13 4.35 -2.97 -10.15
C ILE A 13 2.98 -2.76 -9.52
N ARG A 14 2.58 -1.50 -9.38
CA ARG A 14 1.28 -1.18 -8.79
C ARG A 14 0.16 -1.79 -9.59
N GLU A 15 0.21 -1.62 -10.91
CA GLU A 15 -0.85 -2.14 -11.77
C GLU A 15 -0.88 -3.66 -11.80
N MET A 16 0.28 -4.29 -11.87
CA MET A 16 0.34 -5.75 -11.86
C MET A 16 -0.18 -6.33 -10.55
N THR A 17 0.18 -5.69 -9.44
CA THR A 17 -0.28 -6.15 -8.13
C THR A 17 -1.79 -5.98 -8.02
N ARG A 18 -2.31 -4.84 -8.47
CA ARG A 18 -3.74 -4.59 -8.44
C ARG A 18 -4.49 -5.63 -9.27
N ILE A 19 -4.03 -5.89 -10.49
CA ILE A 19 -4.68 -6.85 -11.37
C ILE A 19 -4.67 -8.25 -10.74
N PHE A 20 -3.53 -8.63 -10.18
CA PHE A 20 -3.42 -9.95 -9.56
C PHE A 20 -4.41 -10.09 -8.39
N LEU A 21 -4.46 -9.09 -7.51
CA LEU A 21 -5.33 -9.16 -6.36
C LEU A 21 -6.79 -9.16 -6.77
N GLU A 22 -7.15 -8.29 -7.71
CA GLU A 22 -8.56 -8.20 -8.12
C GLU A 22 -9.00 -9.44 -8.88
N SER A 23 -8.06 -10.16 -9.50
CA SER A 23 -8.41 -11.40 -10.20
C SER A 23 -8.87 -12.48 -9.23
N GLN A 24 -8.58 -12.36 -7.95
CA GLN A 24 -9.03 -13.32 -6.94
C GLN A 24 -10.49 -13.13 -6.56
N LYS A 25 -11.10 -12.05 -7.01
CA LYS A 25 -12.54 -11.76 -6.83
C LYS A 25 -12.95 -11.65 -5.37
N ARG A 26 -12.00 -11.41 -4.49
CA ARG A 26 -12.28 -11.20 -3.06
C ARG A 26 -11.62 -9.92 -2.54
N PHE A 27 -10.87 -9.24 -3.38
CA PHE A 27 -10.18 -8.02 -3.00
C PHE A 27 -10.67 -6.84 -3.83
N GLU A 28 -10.85 -5.73 -3.16
CA GLU A 28 -11.10 -4.44 -3.79
C GLU A 28 -9.90 -3.58 -3.52
N VAL A 29 -9.17 -3.16 -4.56
CA VAL A 29 -7.90 -2.49 -4.40
C VAL A 29 -8.02 -1.01 -4.72
N VAL A 30 -7.57 -0.18 -3.78
CA VAL A 30 -7.44 1.25 -3.98
C VAL A 30 -5.95 1.54 -4.04
N CYS A 31 -5.52 2.21 -5.09
CA CYS A 31 -4.10 2.47 -5.33
C CYS A 31 -3.71 3.88 -4.94
N ALA A 32 -2.50 4.01 -4.43
CA ALA A 32 -1.88 5.30 -4.16
C ALA A 32 -0.45 5.25 -4.69
N ALA A 33 -0.06 6.27 -5.44
CA ALA A 33 1.26 6.29 -6.06
C ALA A 33 2.30 6.99 -5.21
N SER A 34 1.90 7.57 -4.08
CA SER A 34 2.80 8.32 -3.23
C SER A 34 2.26 8.35 -1.82
N GLY A 35 3.09 8.82 -0.89
CA GLY A 35 2.63 9.01 0.48
C GLY A 35 1.51 10.01 0.57
N GLU A 36 1.58 11.07 -0.24
CA GLU A 36 0.52 12.08 -0.24
C GLU A 36 -0.82 11.49 -0.66
N GLU A 37 -0.81 10.67 -1.71
CA GLU A 37 -2.04 10.02 -2.14
C GLU A 37 -2.56 9.05 -1.10
N ALA A 38 -1.64 8.34 -0.44
CA ALA A 38 -2.04 7.41 0.62
C ALA A 38 -2.71 8.15 1.77
N LEU A 39 -2.19 9.32 2.13
CA LEU A 39 -2.76 10.10 3.21
C LEU A 39 -4.15 10.64 2.85
N ALA A 40 -4.42 10.84 1.58
CA ALA A 40 -5.75 11.24 1.14
C ALA A 40 -6.78 10.18 1.46
N HIS A 41 -6.36 8.93 1.63
CA HIS A 41 -7.23 7.81 1.99
C HIS A 41 -7.15 7.45 3.47
N ALA A 42 -6.51 8.30 4.28
CA ALA A 42 -6.25 7.94 5.68
C ALA A 42 -7.51 7.73 6.50
N LYS A 43 -8.64 8.30 6.05
CA LYS A 43 -9.90 8.15 6.77
C LYS A 43 -10.80 7.08 6.19
N ASP A 44 -10.41 6.49 5.07
CA ASP A 44 -11.21 5.45 4.43
C ASP A 44 -10.98 4.13 5.15
N PRO A 45 -12.00 3.29 5.24
CA PRO A 45 -11.83 1.99 5.88
C PRO A 45 -11.11 1.00 4.96
N PHE A 46 -10.09 0.35 5.49
CA PHE A 46 -9.37 -0.71 4.78
C PHE A 46 -9.20 -1.91 5.69
N ASP A 47 -9.12 -3.08 5.08
CA ASP A 47 -8.88 -4.32 5.82
C ASP A 47 -7.39 -4.64 5.90
N VAL A 48 -6.61 -4.15 4.93
CA VAL A 48 -5.17 -4.34 4.93
C VAL A 48 -4.55 -3.23 4.09
N ILE A 49 -3.34 -2.84 4.45
CA ILE A 49 -2.58 -1.83 3.72
C ILE A 49 -1.27 -2.46 3.29
N LEU A 50 -1.01 -2.43 1.98
CA LEU A 50 0.27 -2.85 1.41
C LEU A 50 1.08 -1.59 1.15
N LEU A 51 2.23 -1.48 1.78
CA LEU A 51 2.97 -0.23 1.81
C LEU A 51 4.41 -0.44 1.36
N ASP A 52 4.81 0.28 0.33
CA ASP A 52 6.20 0.28 -0.11
C ASP A 52 7.03 1.12 0.86
N ILE A 53 8.17 0.58 1.27
CA ILE A 53 9.06 1.29 2.18
C ILE A 53 9.69 2.51 1.52
N LEU A 54 10.02 2.39 0.24
CA LEU A 54 10.72 3.45 -0.48
C LEU A 54 9.74 4.23 -1.35
N LEU A 55 9.28 5.35 -0.85
CA LEU A 55 8.37 6.22 -1.59
C LEU A 55 9.09 7.52 -1.96
N PRO A 56 8.68 8.16 -3.06
CA PRO A 56 9.39 9.35 -3.54
C PRO A 56 9.24 10.55 -2.62
N ASP A 57 8.14 10.66 -1.90
CA ASP A 57 7.85 11.85 -1.12
C ASP A 57 7.89 11.64 0.38
N THR A 58 8.06 10.41 0.83
CA THR A 58 8.09 10.14 2.25
C THR A 58 8.75 8.81 2.53
N ASN A 59 9.08 8.59 3.79
CA ASN A 59 9.59 7.32 4.25
C ASN A 59 8.42 6.41 4.61
N GLY A 60 8.46 5.16 4.14
CA GLY A 60 7.38 4.22 4.40
C GLY A 60 7.12 3.98 5.87
N MET A 61 8.18 3.97 6.68
CA MET A 61 8.01 3.79 8.13
C MET A 61 7.24 4.96 8.74
N GLN A 62 7.57 6.18 8.33
CA GLN A 62 6.88 7.36 8.82
C GLN A 62 5.43 7.37 8.38
N LEU A 63 5.18 7.01 7.13
CA LEU A 63 3.83 6.92 6.60
C LEU A 63 3.03 5.86 7.35
N CYS A 64 3.68 4.76 7.69
CA CYS A 64 3.05 3.69 8.46
C CYS A 64 2.53 4.21 9.80
N GLN A 65 3.35 5.00 10.49
CA GLN A 65 2.94 5.54 11.78
C GLN A 65 1.72 6.44 11.64
N THR A 66 1.70 7.26 10.59
CA THR A 66 0.58 8.16 10.36
C THR A 66 -0.69 7.37 10.02
N LEU A 67 -0.58 6.37 9.17
CA LEU A 67 -1.74 5.56 8.80
C LEU A 67 -2.23 4.74 9.98
N ARG A 68 -1.31 4.27 10.82
CA ARG A 68 -1.67 3.45 11.96
C ARG A 68 -2.53 4.21 12.96
N SER A 69 -2.35 5.53 13.05
CA SER A 69 -3.16 6.32 13.98
C SER A 69 -4.63 6.34 13.57
N GLY A 70 -4.93 6.10 12.29
CA GLY A 70 -6.31 6.09 11.80
C GLY A 70 -6.83 4.72 11.43
N HIS A 71 -5.98 3.71 11.43
CA HIS A 71 -6.36 2.36 11.00
C HIS A 71 -5.83 1.33 11.98
N HIS A 72 -6.64 0.33 12.27
CA HIS A 72 -6.23 -0.79 13.12
C HIS A 72 -5.95 -2.04 12.30
N CYS A 73 -6.02 -1.95 11.00
CA CYS A 73 -5.79 -3.09 10.13
C CYS A 73 -4.29 -3.38 10.00
N PRO A 74 -3.93 -4.59 9.57
CA PRO A 74 -2.53 -4.93 9.31
C PRO A 74 -1.93 -4.05 8.23
N ILE A 75 -0.68 -3.67 8.41
CA ILE A 75 0.09 -2.97 7.40
C ILE A 75 1.24 -3.88 7.04
N ILE A 76 1.30 -4.28 5.76
CA ILE A 76 2.33 -5.19 5.28
C ILE A 76 3.27 -4.39 4.39
N PHE A 77 4.55 -4.40 4.73
CA PHE A 77 5.54 -3.73 3.91
C PHE A 77 5.90 -4.59 2.71
N THR A 78 5.92 -3.95 1.55
CA THR A 78 6.43 -4.59 0.35
C THR A 78 7.79 -3.98 0.07
N SER A 79 8.83 -4.79 0.01
CA SER A 79 10.16 -4.29 -0.29
C SER A 79 10.52 -4.65 -1.72
N CYS A 80 11.49 -3.93 -2.26
CA CYS A 80 12.02 -4.26 -3.55
C CYS A 80 12.69 -5.62 -3.48
N LEU A 81 12.59 -6.39 -4.55
CA LEU A 81 13.23 -7.69 -4.59
C LEU A 81 14.73 -7.60 -4.40
N ASP A 82 15.30 -6.48 -4.78
CA ASP A 82 16.73 -6.27 -4.63
C ASP A 82 17.18 -6.32 -3.19
N ASP A 83 16.31 -5.99 -2.28
CA ASP A 83 16.67 -5.97 -0.86
C ASP A 83 16.70 -7.35 -0.26
N VAL A 84 16.08 -8.28 -0.91
CA VAL A 84 15.94 -9.63 -0.38
C VAL A 84 17.23 -10.41 -0.44
N ASP A 85 18.11 -10.05 -1.34
CA ASP A 85 19.34 -10.79 -1.57
C ASP A 85 20.38 -10.62 -0.52
N THR A 86 20.22 -9.68 0.33
CA THR A 86 21.27 -9.38 1.30
C THR A 86 21.21 -10.24 2.54
#